data_4942c747774e4a85b24f1124b02457ba
#
_entry.id   4942c747774e4a85b24f1124b02457ba
#
_cell.length_a   1.000
_cell.length_b   1.000
_cell.length_c   1.000
_cell.angle_alpha   90.00
_cell.angle_beta   90.00
_cell.angle_gamma   90.00
#
_symmetry.space_group_name_H-M   'P 1'
#
loop_
_entity.id
_entity.type
_entity.pdbx_description
1 polymer ?
#
loop_
_entity_poly.entity_id
_entity_poly.type
_entity_poly.pdbx_seq_one_letter_code
_entity_poly.pdbx_strand_id
1 'polypeptide(L)'
;GALIVGCRFLRQENMPAGNTFANKFSNFWFTVQTGKHLDDTQTGYRAYPLFKMRKMHPISKRYEAELELLLRCTWRNVKLVSQSIQVYYAPAGERVTHFRKGRDFARISLLNTVMCFVAIFYGYPSMLLRKLFKKN
;
A
#
# COMPACT_ATOMS: atom_id res chain seq x y z
N GLY A 1 -2.90 15.94 -9.23
CA GLY A 1 -2.37 15.50 -7.94
C GLY A 1 -1.84 14.09 -8.00
N ALA A 2 -0.80 13.80 -7.24
CA ALA A 2 -0.18 12.49 -7.09
C ALA A 2 -0.38 11.98 -5.65
N LEU A 3 -0.37 10.67 -5.46
CA LEU A 3 -0.20 10.03 -4.16
C LEU A 3 1.29 9.90 -3.89
N ILE A 4 1.77 10.58 -2.86
CA ILE A 4 3.17 10.50 -2.43
C ILE A 4 3.26 9.45 -1.33
N VAL A 5 4.19 8.53 -1.46
CA VAL A 5 4.44 7.42 -0.52
C VAL A 5 5.87 7.52 -0.01
N GLY A 6 6.04 7.65 1.30
CA GLY A 6 7.35 7.63 1.93
C GLY A 6 7.98 6.25 1.81
N CYS A 7 9.19 6.16 1.29
CA CYS A 7 9.93 4.92 1.14
C CYS A 7 11.06 4.85 2.17
N ARG A 8 11.03 3.86 3.04
CA ARG A 8 12.00 3.64 4.12
C ARG A 8 13.26 2.89 3.68
N PHE A 9 13.23 2.24 2.50
CA PHE A 9 14.23 1.24 2.12
C PHE A 9 15.45 1.78 1.38
N LEU A 10 15.42 3.02 0.97
CA LEU A 10 16.50 3.51 0.14
C LEU A 10 17.83 3.72 0.89
N ARG A 11 17.87 3.68 2.25
CA ARG A 11 19.11 3.88 3.02
C ARG A 11 19.06 3.53 4.52
N GLN A 12 18.45 2.43 4.98
CA GLN A 12 18.46 2.18 6.45
C GLN A 12 19.17 0.89 6.85
N GLU A 13 20.30 1.05 7.54
CA GLU A 13 21.15 -0.05 8.05
C GLU A 13 20.55 -0.83 9.23
N ASN A 14 19.54 -0.28 9.94
CA ASN A 14 19.03 -0.86 11.20
C ASN A 14 17.59 -1.38 11.12
N MET A 15 17.11 -1.75 9.95
CA MET A 15 15.75 -2.26 9.82
C MET A 15 15.64 -3.72 10.27
N PRO A 16 14.70 -4.09 11.16
CA PRO A 16 14.51 -5.48 11.56
C PRO A 16 14.18 -6.39 10.38
N ALA A 17 14.80 -7.57 10.30
CA ALA A 17 14.59 -8.54 9.21
C ALA A 17 13.11 -8.94 9.02
N GLY A 18 12.33 -9.04 10.11
CA GLY A 18 10.91 -9.33 10.05
C GLY A 18 10.08 -8.25 9.33
N ASN A 19 10.45 -6.98 9.49
CA ASN A 19 9.81 -5.88 8.78
C ASN A 19 10.12 -5.93 7.28
N THR A 20 11.34 -6.33 6.93
CA THR A 20 11.76 -6.49 5.53
C THR A 20 10.95 -7.57 4.82
N PHE A 21 10.74 -8.74 5.47
CA PHE A 21 9.93 -9.81 4.91
C PHE A 21 8.48 -9.38 4.72
N ALA A 22 7.85 -8.82 5.75
CA ALA A 22 6.47 -8.36 5.70
C ALA A 22 6.26 -7.30 4.61
N ASN A 23 7.23 -6.42 4.42
CA ASN A 23 7.16 -5.42 3.38
C ASN A 23 7.32 -6.01 1.98
N LYS A 24 8.30 -6.88 1.75
CA LYS A 24 8.45 -7.59 0.46
C LYS A 24 7.19 -8.36 0.10
N PHE A 25 6.58 -9.03 1.07
CA PHE A 25 5.32 -9.75 0.90
C PHE A 25 4.18 -8.80 0.50
N SER A 26 4.05 -7.66 1.18
CA SER A 26 3.04 -6.65 0.86
C SER A 26 3.27 -6.01 -0.52
N ASN A 27 4.51 -5.70 -0.87
CA ASN A 27 4.88 -5.14 -2.17
C ASN A 27 4.59 -6.12 -3.31
N PHE A 28 4.85 -7.41 -3.10
CA PHE A 28 4.50 -8.46 -4.06
C PHE A 28 3.00 -8.48 -4.35
N TRP A 29 2.16 -8.54 -3.31
CA TRP A 29 0.71 -8.55 -3.48
C TRP A 29 0.19 -7.26 -4.12
N PHE A 30 0.74 -6.12 -3.74
CA PHE A 30 0.41 -4.86 -4.38
C PHE A 30 0.70 -4.89 -5.89
N THR A 31 1.84 -5.46 -6.28
CA THR A 31 2.21 -5.62 -7.70
C THR A 31 1.23 -6.54 -8.41
N VAL A 32 0.87 -7.68 -7.81
CA VAL A 32 -0.12 -8.62 -8.36
C VAL A 32 -1.49 -7.95 -8.52
N GLN A 33 -1.90 -7.11 -7.59
CA GLN A 33 -3.23 -6.47 -7.58
C GLN A 33 -3.34 -5.23 -8.46
N THR A 34 -2.22 -4.64 -8.88
CA THR A 34 -2.23 -3.36 -9.60
C THR A 34 -1.41 -3.35 -10.88
N GLY A 35 -0.54 -4.32 -11.08
CA GLY A 35 0.46 -4.31 -12.14
C GLY A 35 1.51 -3.19 -12.02
N LYS A 36 1.61 -2.54 -10.84
CA LYS A 36 2.58 -1.47 -10.58
C LYS A 36 3.49 -1.83 -9.41
N HIS A 37 4.74 -1.38 -9.51
CA HIS A 37 5.71 -1.58 -8.44
C HIS A 37 5.71 -0.40 -7.46
N LEU A 38 5.90 -0.70 -6.17
CA LEU A 38 6.11 0.26 -5.09
C LEU A 38 7.05 -0.37 -4.06
N ASP A 39 8.07 0.39 -3.63
CA ASP A 39 9.14 -0.13 -2.78
C ASP A 39 8.75 -0.27 -1.31
N ASP A 40 7.77 0.51 -0.84
CA ASP A 40 7.29 0.45 0.53
C ASP A 40 5.78 0.67 0.64
N THR A 41 5.03 -0.43 0.55
CA THR A 41 3.58 -0.42 0.69
C THR A 41 3.09 -0.42 2.13
N GLN A 42 3.98 -0.61 3.11
CA GLN A 42 3.63 -0.64 4.53
C GLN A 42 3.89 0.66 5.27
N THR A 43 4.49 1.64 4.62
CA THR A 43 4.68 2.95 5.23
C THR A 43 3.34 3.63 5.53
N GLY A 44 3.19 4.19 6.72
CA GLY A 44 2.06 5.07 7.05
C GLY A 44 2.28 6.52 6.58
N TYR A 45 3.49 6.86 6.11
CA TYR A 45 3.81 8.22 5.68
C TYR A 45 3.38 8.43 4.23
N ARG A 46 2.18 8.95 4.05
CA ARG A 46 1.55 9.15 2.73
C ARG A 46 0.84 10.48 2.63
N ALA A 47 0.94 11.14 1.47
CA ALA A 47 0.16 12.32 1.14
C ALA A 47 -0.83 12.00 0.02
N TYR A 48 -2.10 12.09 0.32
CA TYR A 48 -3.18 11.72 -0.60
C TYR A 48 -3.74 12.95 -1.32
N PRO A 49 -3.98 12.85 -2.64
CA PRO A 49 -4.64 13.92 -3.39
C PRO A 49 -6.16 13.89 -3.15
N LEU A 50 -6.64 14.61 -2.13
CA LEU A 50 -8.02 14.57 -1.66
C LEU A 50 -9.06 14.74 -2.78
N PHE A 51 -8.78 15.60 -3.74
CA PHE A 51 -9.69 15.80 -4.88
C PHE A 51 -9.94 14.50 -5.67
N LYS A 52 -8.91 13.66 -5.86
CA LYS A 52 -9.03 12.37 -6.56
C LYS A 52 -9.61 11.27 -5.69
N MET A 53 -9.68 11.48 -4.39
CA MET A 53 -10.26 10.55 -3.43
C MET A 53 -11.76 10.74 -3.20
N ARG A 54 -12.35 11.81 -3.72
CA ARG A 54 -13.80 12.02 -3.61
C ARG A 54 -14.55 10.78 -4.10
N LYS A 55 -15.58 10.38 -3.36
CA LYS A 55 -16.37 9.17 -3.60
C LYS A 55 -15.56 7.86 -3.46
N MET A 56 -14.45 7.85 -2.71
CA MET A 56 -13.82 6.64 -2.23
C MET A 56 -14.33 6.35 -0.82
N HIS A 57 -14.95 5.19 -0.67
CA HIS A 57 -15.39 4.71 0.63
C HIS A 57 -14.64 3.40 0.90
N PRO A 58 -13.58 3.41 1.75
CA PRO A 58 -12.91 2.18 2.15
C PRO A 58 -13.88 1.33 2.97
N ILE A 59 -13.87 0.03 2.73
CA ILE A 59 -14.71 -0.94 3.44
C ILE A 59 -13.98 -1.44 4.68
N SER A 60 -12.65 -1.53 4.58
CA SER A 60 -11.78 -1.99 5.67
C SER A 60 -11.50 -0.89 6.70
N LYS A 61 -10.99 -1.30 7.86
CA LYS A 61 -10.65 -0.40 8.98
C LYS A 61 -9.21 -0.63 9.40
N ARG A 62 -8.62 0.32 10.14
CA ARG A 62 -7.24 0.26 10.65
C ARG A 62 -6.20 0.14 9.53
N TYR A 63 -5.20 -0.72 9.70
CA TYR A 63 -4.10 -0.96 8.75
C TYR A 63 -4.58 -1.46 7.39
N GLU A 64 -5.66 -2.23 7.39
CA GLU A 64 -6.28 -2.75 6.17
C GLU A 64 -6.83 -1.61 5.29
N ALA A 65 -7.37 -0.55 5.90
CA ALA A 65 -7.89 0.60 5.17
C ALA A 65 -6.79 1.35 4.42
N GLU A 66 -5.59 1.42 4.99
CA GLU A 66 -4.44 2.06 4.35
C GLU A 66 -4.02 1.32 3.07
N LEU A 67 -4.00 -0.02 3.11
CA LEU A 67 -3.70 -0.82 1.93
C LEU A 67 -4.81 -0.70 0.89
N GLU A 68 -6.07 -0.78 1.31
CA GLU A 68 -7.22 -0.63 0.42
C GLU A 68 -7.22 0.73 -0.28
N LEU A 69 -6.97 1.82 0.43
CA LEU A 69 -6.89 3.16 -0.15
C LEU A 69 -5.77 3.27 -1.18
N LEU A 70 -4.61 2.67 -0.90
CA LEU A 70 -3.49 2.64 -1.83
C LEU A 70 -3.87 1.91 -3.12
N LEU A 71 -4.50 0.74 -3.03
CA LEU A 71 -4.99 -0.03 -4.17
C LEU A 71 -6.04 0.77 -4.98
N ARG A 72 -7.05 1.33 -4.31
CA ARG A 72 -8.12 2.09 -4.96
C ARG A 72 -7.60 3.34 -5.67
N CYS A 73 -6.63 4.06 -5.09
CA CYS A 73 -5.95 5.17 -5.75
C CYS A 73 -5.24 4.69 -7.02
N THR A 74 -4.55 3.56 -6.94
CA THR A 74 -3.82 2.99 -8.07
C THR A 74 -4.77 2.56 -9.19
N TRP A 75 -5.89 1.90 -8.88
CA TRP A 75 -6.92 1.52 -9.86
C TRP A 75 -7.63 2.73 -10.49
N ARG A 76 -7.61 3.87 -9.81
CA ARG A 76 -8.08 5.14 -10.39
C ARG A 76 -7.02 5.88 -11.22
N ASN A 77 -5.90 5.22 -11.52
CA ASN A 77 -4.77 5.80 -12.25
C ASN A 77 -4.23 7.08 -11.60
N VAL A 78 -4.30 7.19 -10.27
CA VAL A 78 -3.58 8.24 -9.53
C VAL A 78 -2.09 7.99 -9.68
N LYS A 79 -1.33 9.03 -10.05
CA LYS A 79 0.13 8.92 -10.15
C LYS A 79 0.71 8.60 -8.78
N LEU A 80 1.52 7.54 -8.70
CA LEU A 80 2.29 7.19 -7.50
C LEU A 80 3.67 7.82 -7.59
N VAL A 81 4.13 8.41 -6.49
CA VAL A 81 5.46 9.00 -6.36
C VAL A 81 6.07 8.48 -5.07
N SER A 82 7.19 7.78 -5.17
CA SER A 82 7.97 7.36 -4.00
C SER A 82 8.91 8.48 -3.58
N GLN A 83 8.92 8.80 -2.30
CA GLN A 83 9.81 9.78 -1.69
C GLN A 83 10.63 9.10 -0.60
N SER A 84 11.95 9.14 -0.70
CA SER A 84 12.80 8.61 0.36
C SER A 84 12.59 9.38 1.66
N ILE A 85 12.40 8.64 2.75
CA ILE A 85 12.26 9.18 4.10
C ILE A 85 13.22 8.49 5.06
N GLN A 86 13.69 9.23 6.05
CA GLN A 86 14.45 8.68 7.17
C GLN A 86 13.48 8.39 8.32
N VAL A 87 13.59 7.19 8.90
CA VAL A 87 12.79 6.79 10.06
C VAL A 87 13.74 6.34 11.16
N TYR A 88 13.58 6.90 12.34
CA TYR A 88 14.32 6.45 13.50
C TYR A 88 13.74 5.13 14.02
N TYR A 89 14.57 4.12 14.12
CA TYR A 89 14.23 2.87 14.78
C TYR A 89 14.84 2.84 16.17
N ALA A 90 14.01 2.83 17.20
CA ALA A 90 14.46 2.68 18.57
C ALA A 90 15.21 1.34 18.77
N PRO A 91 16.15 1.26 19.71
CA PRO A 91 16.82 0.01 20.08
C PRO A 91 15.82 -1.11 20.41
N ALA A 92 16.21 -2.37 20.24
CA ALA A 92 15.33 -3.53 20.35
C ALA A 92 14.54 -3.62 21.68
N GLY A 93 15.08 -3.10 22.78
CA GLY A 93 14.45 -3.09 24.11
C GLY A 93 13.41 -1.98 24.32
N GLU A 94 13.42 -0.95 23.50
CA GLU A 94 12.54 0.23 23.65
C GLU A 94 11.41 0.27 22.62
N ARG A 95 11.30 -0.75 21.77
CA ARG A 95 10.31 -0.78 20.70
C ARG A 95 8.93 -1.19 21.21
N VAL A 96 7.99 -0.28 21.16
CA VAL A 96 6.58 -0.61 21.40
C VAL A 96 5.94 -1.02 20.06
N THR A 97 5.54 -2.28 19.96
CA THR A 97 4.79 -2.77 18.79
C THR A 97 3.41 -3.25 19.21
N HIS A 98 2.39 -2.72 18.59
CA HIS A 98 1.00 -3.18 18.74
C HIS A 98 0.62 -4.27 17.75
N PHE A 99 1.56 -4.70 16.90
CA PHE A 99 1.34 -5.73 15.89
C PHE A 99 1.34 -7.13 16.52
N ARG A 100 0.23 -7.82 16.41
CA ARG A 100 0.03 -9.21 16.87
C ARG A 100 0.34 -10.16 15.72
N LYS A 101 1.54 -10.72 15.68
CA LYS A 101 2.12 -11.47 14.54
C LYS A 101 1.18 -12.49 13.88
N GLY A 102 0.47 -13.31 14.66
CA GLY A 102 -0.43 -14.33 14.08
C GLY A 102 -1.73 -13.73 13.55
N ARG A 103 -2.46 -12.99 14.40
CA ARG A 103 -3.80 -12.49 14.08
C ARG A 103 -3.79 -11.40 13.01
N ASP A 104 -2.85 -10.49 13.10
CA ASP A 104 -2.78 -9.38 12.13
C ASP A 104 -2.26 -9.89 10.78
N PHE A 105 -1.34 -10.87 10.77
CA PHE A 105 -0.91 -11.54 9.54
C PHE A 105 -2.05 -12.28 8.84
N ALA A 106 -2.87 -13.04 9.59
CA ALA A 106 -4.03 -13.73 9.04
C ALA A 106 -5.05 -12.75 8.44
N ARG A 107 -5.31 -11.61 9.10
CA ARG A 107 -6.22 -10.57 8.60
C ARG A 107 -5.69 -9.91 7.33
N ILE A 108 -4.40 -9.60 7.29
CA ILE A 108 -3.75 -9.03 6.09
C ILE A 108 -3.79 -10.03 4.94
N SER A 109 -3.55 -11.33 5.20
CA SER A 109 -3.63 -12.37 4.19
C SER A 109 -5.04 -12.53 3.63
N LEU A 110 -6.06 -12.52 4.49
CA LEU A 110 -7.46 -12.55 4.08
C LEU A 110 -7.81 -11.31 3.23
N LEU A 111 -7.39 -10.13 3.67
CA LEU A 111 -7.60 -8.90 2.90
C LEU A 111 -6.94 -9.01 1.52
N ASN A 112 -5.69 -9.46 1.44
CA ASN A 112 -4.99 -9.62 0.17
C ASN A 112 -5.74 -10.57 -0.76
N THR A 113 -6.28 -11.68 -0.24
CA THR A 113 -7.09 -12.62 -1.02
C THR A 113 -8.33 -11.93 -1.58
N VAL A 114 -9.10 -11.24 -0.74
CA VAL A 114 -10.28 -10.47 -1.18
C VAL A 114 -9.89 -9.41 -2.23
N MET A 115 -8.80 -8.67 -1.98
CA MET A 115 -8.36 -7.62 -2.90
C MET A 115 -7.85 -8.17 -4.23
N CYS A 116 -7.36 -9.42 -4.31
CA CYS A 116 -7.04 -10.06 -5.59
C CYS A 116 -8.31 -10.27 -6.43
N PHE A 117 -9.41 -10.75 -5.84
CA PHE A 117 -10.68 -10.86 -6.56
C PHE A 117 -11.19 -9.49 -6.99
N VAL A 118 -11.16 -8.49 -6.10
CA VAL A 118 -11.54 -7.13 -6.44
C VAL A 118 -10.65 -6.54 -7.56
N ALA A 119 -9.36 -6.85 -7.56
CA ALA A 119 -8.43 -6.42 -8.62
C ALA A 119 -8.84 -7.01 -9.98
N ILE A 120 -9.18 -8.30 -10.05
CA ILE A 120 -9.57 -8.98 -11.29
C ILE A 120 -10.90 -8.39 -11.83
N PHE A 121 -11.92 -8.29 -10.98
CA PHE A 121 -13.28 -7.93 -11.43
C PHE A 121 -13.51 -6.42 -11.52
N TYR A 122 -12.78 -5.62 -10.79
CA TYR A 122 -12.95 -4.17 -10.75
C TYR A 122 -11.65 -3.40 -11.06
N GLY A 123 -10.54 -3.75 -10.43
CA GLY A 123 -9.29 -2.99 -10.49
C GLY A 123 -8.74 -2.89 -11.91
N TYR A 124 -8.41 -4.02 -12.51
CA TYR A 124 -7.86 -4.08 -13.86
C TYR A 124 -8.83 -3.55 -14.93
N PRO A 125 -10.12 -3.93 -14.94
CA PRO A 125 -11.07 -3.35 -15.88
C PRO A 125 -11.18 -1.84 -15.76
N SER A 126 -11.24 -1.30 -14.52
CA SER A 126 -11.35 0.15 -14.31
C SER A 126 -10.08 0.92 -14.77
N MET A 127 -8.91 0.34 -14.57
CA MET A 127 -7.65 0.93 -15.07
C MET A 127 -7.61 0.97 -16.60
N LEU A 128 -8.03 -0.12 -17.23
CA LEU A 128 -8.07 -0.22 -18.69
C LEU A 128 -9.06 0.79 -19.29
N LEU A 129 -10.29 0.82 -18.80
CA LEU A 129 -11.30 1.77 -19.24
C LEU A 129 -10.83 3.22 -19.09
N ARG A 130 -10.28 3.59 -17.93
CA ARG A 130 -9.76 4.95 -17.72
C ARG A 130 -8.57 5.29 -18.62
N LYS A 131 -7.77 4.31 -19.01
CA LYS A 131 -6.69 4.52 -19.98
C LYS A 131 -7.22 4.78 -21.38
N LEU A 132 -8.27 4.07 -21.79
CA LEU A 132 -8.92 4.24 -23.08
C LEU A 132 -9.63 5.60 -23.18
N PHE A 133 -10.42 5.97 -22.17
CA PHE A 133 -11.17 7.24 -22.16
C PHE A 133 -10.32 8.48 -21.90
N LYS A 134 -9.07 8.34 -21.44
CA LYS A 134 -8.16 9.48 -21.29
C LYS A 134 -7.43 9.84 -22.57
N LYS A 135 -7.55 9.03 -23.61
CA LYS A 135 -6.86 9.22 -24.90
C LYS A 135 -7.67 10.08 -25.90
N ASN A 136 -8.89 10.48 -25.51
CA ASN A 136 -9.75 11.46 -26.19
C ASN A 136 -9.80 12.72 -25.31
#